data_a0ce983bb6605245e89dafc529f154b3
#
_entry.id   a0ce983bb6605245e89dafc529f154b3
#
_cell.length_a   1.000
_cell.length_b   1.000
_cell.length_c   1.000
_cell.angle_alpha   90.00
_cell.angle_beta   90.00
_cell.angle_gamma   90.00
#
_symmetry.space_group_name_H-M   'P 1'
#
loop_
_entity.id
_entity.type
_entity.pdbx_description
1 polymer ?
#
loop_
_entity_poly.entity_id
_entity_poly.type
_entity_poly.pdbx_seq_one_letter_code
_entity_poly.pdbx_strand_id
1 'polypeptide(L)'
;MLRVGEQQARESLHSAIRQVCARAKISPDHIHAVCVGATGAARPEIAAKVRAILAELIPESPTTKIELVGDHVIALEAAFGSRPGVIVIAGTGSIAYGRDDAGVVARAGGWGFAISDEGSGQWLGRRVVSTILDAYDHGLESVLTSMVLEEWKLTTIDELVQHANSTPPPEFPRLFPLLLRAGGQGDPAARGLLFDGGVKLANLAATVVHRLAPPSAGGMPPAKTLPLVPLPIAMTGSVFRQSADVRQAFYNTLQQVFPGIEVRPDLADPIEGALARAKRA
;
A
#
# COMPACT_ATOMS: atom_id res chain seq x y z
N MET A 1 -12.57 4.32 4.43
CA MET A 1 -13.52 4.95 5.34
C MET A 1 -12.93 6.09 6.15
N LEU A 2 -11.89 5.90 6.92
CA LEU A 2 -11.32 6.97 7.76
C LEU A 2 -10.87 8.23 7.01
N ARG A 3 -10.49 8.13 5.73
CA ARG A 3 -10.06 9.28 4.91
C ARG A 3 -11.18 9.91 4.07
N VAL A 4 -12.07 9.08 3.54
CA VAL A 4 -13.06 9.54 2.55
C VAL A 4 -14.44 9.82 3.17
N GLY A 5 -14.65 9.49 4.45
CA GLY A 5 -15.96 9.59 5.09
C GLY A 5 -16.87 8.41 4.76
N GLU A 6 -17.94 8.28 5.54
CA GLU A 6 -18.89 7.17 5.43
C GLU A 6 -19.74 7.25 4.15
N GLN A 7 -20.17 8.46 3.78
CA GLN A 7 -20.99 8.68 2.60
C GLN A 7 -20.25 8.28 1.31
N GLN A 8 -19.00 8.73 1.13
CA GLN A 8 -18.20 8.39 -0.03
C GLN A 8 -17.90 6.89 -0.10
N ALA A 9 -17.67 6.24 1.04
CA ALA A 9 -17.47 4.79 1.10
C ALA A 9 -18.75 4.03 0.70
N ARG A 10 -19.92 4.48 1.14
CA ARG A 10 -21.25 3.94 0.76
C ARG A 10 -21.46 4.03 -0.75
N GLU A 11 -21.28 5.22 -1.33
CA GLU A 11 -21.43 5.45 -2.76
C GLU A 11 -20.50 4.56 -3.58
N SER A 12 -19.25 4.43 -3.16
CA SER A 12 -18.26 3.59 -3.85
C SER A 12 -18.63 2.10 -3.80
N LEU A 13 -19.04 1.57 -2.65
CA LEU A 13 -19.46 0.18 -2.50
C LEU A 13 -20.75 -0.11 -3.28
N HIS A 14 -21.74 0.76 -3.19
CA HIS A 14 -22.99 0.62 -3.94
C HIS A 14 -22.76 0.69 -5.45
N SER A 15 -21.91 1.61 -5.91
CA SER A 15 -21.56 1.71 -7.32
C SER A 15 -20.88 0.44 -7.82
N ALA A 16 -19.92 -0.10 -7.06
CA ALA A 16 -19.23 -1.33 -7.42
C ALA A 16 -20.19 -2.52 -7.53
N ILE A 17 -21.08 -2.72 -6.54
CA ILE A 17 -22.07 -3.82 -6.55
C ILE A 17 -23.01 -3.67 -7.75
N ARG A 18 -23.58 -2.48 -7.96
CA ARG A 18 -24.48 -2.24 -9.09
C ARG A 18 -23.81 -2.48 -10.45
N GLN A 19 -22.57 -2.05 -10.61
CA GLN A 19 -21.83 -2.25 -11.86
C GLN A 19 -21.55 -3.74 -12.12
N VAL A 20 -21.16 -4.50 -11.09
CA VAL A 20 -20.93 -5.94 -11.23
C VAL A 20 -22.23 -6.67 -11.56
N CYS A 21 -23.32 -6.36 -10.86
CA CYS A 21 -24.64 -6.95 -11.12
C CYS A 21 -25.15 -6.63 -12.52
N ALA A 22 -25.00 -5.38 -12.97
CA ALA A 22 -25.40 -4.98 -14.31
C ALA A 22 -24.59 -5.72 -15.41
N ARG A 23 -23.27 -5.87 -15.22
CA ARG A 23 -22.42 -6.62 -16.15
C ARG A 23 -22.76 -8.12 -16.18
N ALA A 24 -23.06 -8.70 -15.03
CA ALA A 24 -23.45 -10.09 -14.89
C ALA A 24 -24.92 -10.34 -15.27
N LYS A 25 -25.73 -9.30 -15.47
CA LYS A 25 -27.19 -9.36 -15.70
C LYS A 25 -27.93 -10.11 -14.59
N ILE A 26 -27.55 -9.87 -13.35
CA ILE A 26 -28.19 -10.39 -12.14
C ILE A 26 -28.64 -9.24 -11.24
N SER A 27 -29.54 -9.51 -10.30
CA SER A 27 -29.86 -8.59 -9.21
C SER A 27 -29.03 -8.90 -7.95
N PRO A 28 -28.85 -7.95 -7.03
CA PRO A 28 -28.03 -8.14 -5.82
C PRO A 28 -28.43 -9.30 -4.92
N ASP A 29 -29.70 -9.70 -4.93
CA ASP A 29 -30.23 -10.86 -4.19
C ASP A 29 -29.70 -12.22 -4.67
N HIS A 30 -29.13 -12.27 -5.87
CA HIS A 30 -28.43 -13.45 -6.39
C HIS A 30 -26.95 -13.52 -5.99
N ILE A 31 -26.48 -12.59 -5.15
CA ILE A 31 -25.11 -12.63 -4.64
C ILE A 31 -25.05 -13.55 -3.42
N HIS A 32 -24.29 -14.64 -3.53
CA HIS A 32 -24.13 -15.63 -2.46
C HIS A 32 -22.89 -15.44 -1.60
N ALA A 33 -21.86 -14.77 -2.13
CA ALA A 33 -20.64 -14.51 -1.39
C ALA A 33 -20.01 -13.16 -1.78
N VAL A 34 -19.50 -12.43 -0.78
CA VAL A 34 -18.79 -11.16 -0.94
C VAL A 34 -17.55 -11.18 -0.08
N CYS A 35 -16.42 -10.81 -0.64
CA CYS A 35 -15.21 -10.51 0.11
C CYS A 35 -14.83 -9.04 -0.10
N VAL A 36 -14.73 -8.27 0.98
CA VAL A 36 -14.28 -6.88 0.97
C VAL A 36 -12.96 -6.76 1.69
N GLY A 37 -11.93 -6.38 0.96
CA GLY A 37 -10.64 -5.97 1.51
C GLY A 37 -10.61 -4.46 1.69
N ALA A 38 -10.53 -3.98 2.91
CA ALA A 38 -10.49 -2.55 3.18
C ALA A 38 -9.50 -2.20 4.29
N THR A 39 -8.82 -1.07 4.11
CA THR A 39 -7.94 -0.52 5.14
C THR A 39 -8.72 -0.26 6.43
N GLY A 40 -8.26 -0.83 7.52
CA GLY A 40 -8.90 -0.72 8.84
C GLY A 40 -10.07 -1.69 9.06
N ALA A 41 -10.40 -2.58 8.13
CA ALA A 41 -11.47 -3.57 8.30
C ALA A 41 -11.24 -4.57 9.47
N ALA A 42 -10.03 -4.65 9.99
CA ALA A 42 -9.75 -5.39 11.23
C ALA A 42 -10.32 -4.72 12.50
N ARG A 43 -10.78 -3.46 12.41
CA ARG A 43 -11.43 -2.77 13.53
C ARG A 43 -12.93 -3.08 13.53
N PRO A 44 -13.48 -3.58 14.64
CA PRO A 44 -14.90 -4.02 14.69
C PRO A 44 -15.90 -2.95 14.27
N GLU A 45 -15.67 -1.69 14.66
CA GLU A 45 -16.54 -0.57 14.33
C GLU A 45 -16.56 -0.25 12.83
N ILE A 46 -15.42 -0.42 12.14
CA ILE A 46 -15.33 -0.22 10.67
C ILE A 46 -15.99 -1.40 9.96
N ALA A 47 -15.71 -2.61 10.42
CA ALA A 47 -16.33 -3.81 9.87
C ALA A 47 -17.85 -3.76 9.97
N ALA A 48 -18.40 -3.34 11.12
CA ALA A 48 -19.85 -3.18 11.32
C ALA A 48 -20.46 -2.18 10.33
N LYS A 49 -19.81 -1.02 10.13
CA LYS A 49 -20.27 -0.01 9.16
C LYS A 49 -20.24 -0.53 7.72
N VAL A 50 -19.17 -1.22 7.30
CA VAL A 50 -19.08 -1.81 5.96
C VAL A 50 -20.18 -2.85 5.77
N ARG A 51 -20.43 -3.71 6.77
CA ARG A 51 -21.50 -4.70 6.73
C ARG A 51 -22.88 -4.06 6.61
N ALA A 52 -23.15 -3.00 7.37
CA ALA A 52 -24.41 -2.26 7.28
C ALA A 52 -24.62 -1.64 5.89
N ILE A 53 -23.59 -1.07 5.29
CA ILE A 53 -23.65 -0.52 3.91
C ILE A 53 -23.94 -1.62 2.89
N LEU A 54 -23.32 -2.79 3.04
CA LEU A 54 -23.57 -3.93 2.13
C LEU A 54 -25.00 -4.45 2.26
N ALA A 55 -25.55 -4.51 3.47
CA ALA A 55 -26.91 -4.97 3.76
C ALA A 55 -28.02 -4.09 3.11
N GLU A 56 -27.69 -2.85 2.74
CA GLU A 56 -28.61 -1.98 2.01
C GLU A 56 -28.91 -2.47 0.57
N LEU A 57 -28.03 -3.27 -0.01
CA LEU A 57 -28.17 -3.79 -1.39
C LEU A 57 -28.23 -5.32 -1.46
N ILE A 58 -27.52 -5.98 -0.55
CA ILE A 58 -27.42 -7.44 -0.53
C ILE A 58 -28.22 -7.92 0.69
N PRO A 59 -29.38 -8.55 0.50
CA PRO A 59 -30.18 -9.04 1.62
C PRO A 59 -29.39 -10.01 2.49
N GLU A 60 -29.49 -9.83 3.80
CA GLU A 60 -28.96 -10.81 4.75
C GLU A 60 -29.75 -12.12 4.61
N SER A 61 -29.04 -13.18 4.27
CA SER A 61 -29.58 -14.54 4.15
C SER A 61 -28.61 -15.50 4.84
N PRO A 62 -29.12 -16.60 5.43
CA PRO A 62 -28.28 -17.66 5.98
C PRO A 62 -27.29 -18.23 4.95
N THR A 63 -27.59 -18.09 3.67
CA THR A 63 -26.75 -18.55 2.56
C THR A 63 -25.79 -17.49 2.01
N THR A 64 -25.98 -16.21 2.36
CA THR A 64 -25.10 -15.12 1.91
C THR A 64 -23.91 -14.96 2.85
N LYS A 65 -22.70 -15.22 2.35
CA LYS A 65 -21.47 -15.12 3.12
C LYS A 65 -20.78 -13.79 2.83
N ILE A 66 -20.59 -12.98 3.88
CA ILE A 66 -19.88 -11.69 3.79
C ILE A 66 -18.59 -11.77 4.61
N GLU A 67 -17.45 -11.77 3.92
CA GLU A 67 -16.13 -11.72 4.53
C GLU A 67 -15.57 -10.30 4.45
N LEU A 68 -15.14 -9.75 5.59
CA LEU A 68 -14.51 -8.43 5.69
C LEU A 68 -13.11 -8.61 6.25
N VAL A 69 -12.09 -8.24 5.48
CA VAL A 69 -10.68 -8.40 5.84
C VAL A 69 -9.87 -7.13 5.54
N GLY A 70 -8.65 -7.06 6.03
CA GLY A 70 -7.71 -6.00 5.63
C GLY A 70 -7.34 -6.13 4.15
N ASP A 71 -7.08 -5.01 3.50
CA ASP A 71 -6.60 -4.95 2.12
C ASP A 71 -5.32 -5.77 1.88
N HIS A 72 -4.44 -5.84 2.87
CA HIS A 72 -3.23 -6.66 2.86
C HIS A 72 -3.53 -8.17 2.81
N VAL A 73 -4.65 -8.62 3.38
CA VAL A 73 -5.02 -10.04 3.37
C VAL A 73 -5.41 -10.48 1.97
N ILE A 74 -6.25 -9.71 1.28
CA ILE A 74 -6.63 -10.02 -0.11
C ILE A 74 -5.44 -9.88 -1.07
N ALA A 75 -4.53 -8.94 -0.81
CA ALA A 75 -3.32 -8.79 -1.61
C ALA A 75 -2.36 -9.98 -1.44
N LEU A 76 -2.17 -10.49 -0.22
CA LEU A 76 -1.38 -11.70 0.03
C LEU A 76 -2.03 -12.93 -0.64
N GLU A 77 -3.36 -13.03 -0.55
CA GLU A 77 -4.12 -14.09 -1.21
C GLU A 77 -3.95 -14.07 -2.72
N ALA A 78 -4.03 -12.89 -3.35
CA ALA A 78 -3.79 -12.72 -4.79
C ALA A 78 -2.39 -13.17 -5.21
N ALA A 79 -1.40 -12.84 -4.38
CA ALA A 79 -0.01 -13.17 -4.68
C ALA A 79 0.30 -14.68 -4.48
N PHE A 80 -0.18 -15.29 -3.42
CA PHE A 80 0.31 -16.61 -2.98
C PHE A 80 -0.80 -17.65 -2.75
N GLY A 81 -2.08 -17.26 -2.77
CA GLY A 81 -3.15 -18.15 -2.34
C GLY A 81 -2.95 -18.53 -0.87
N SER A 82 -3.01 -19.84 -0.58
CA SER A 82 -2.74 -20.38 0.77
C SER A 82 -1.24 -20.59 1.06
N ARG A 83 -0.36 -20.41 0.07
CA ARG A 83 1.10 -20.64 0.23
C ARG A 83 1.75 -19.54 1.08
N PRO A 84 2.92 -19.82 1.71
CA PRO A 84 3.70 -18.83 2.41
C PRO A 84 4.24 -17.75 1.46
N GLY A 85 4.48 -16.56 2.01
CA GLY A 85 5.04 -15.44 1.27
C GLY A 85 4.80 -14.10 1.95
N VAL A 86 5.40 -13.07 1.39
CA VAL A 86 5.29 -11.68 1.87
C VAL A 86 4.78 -10.79 0.74
N ILE A 87 3.74 -9.99 1.00
CA ILE A 87 3.25 -8.95 0.10
C ILE A 87 3.64 -7.57 0.63
N VAL A 88 4.14 -6.70 -0.26
CA VAL A 88 4.36 -5.29 0.04
C VAL A 88 3.39 -4.46 -0.77
N ILE A 89 2.60 -3.66 -0.07
CA ILE A 89 1.67 -2.71 -0.66
C ILE A 89 2.27 -1.31 -0.57
N ALA A 90 2.38 -0.63 -1.71
CA ALA A 90 2.80 0.76 -1.79
C ALA A 90 1.84 1.55 -2.69
N GLY A 91 0.89 2.18 -2.06
CA GLY A 91 -0.11 3.08 -2.66
C GLY A 91 -0.06 4.44 -1.99
N THR A 92 -1.21 4.97 -1.57
CA THR A 92 -1.27 6.18 -0.72
C THR A 92 -0.54 5.98 0.60
N GLY A 93 -0.67 4.80 1.23
CA GLY A 93 0.12 4.34 2.37
C GLY A 93 0.97 3.13 1.99
N SER A 94 1.74 2.57 2.95
CA SER A 94 2.54 1.37 2.73
C SER A 94 2.48 0.41 3.92
N ILE A 95 2.55 -0.89 3.58
CA ILE A 95 2.57 -1.98 4.56
C ILE A 95 3.24 -3.20 3.92
N ALA A 96 4.01 -3.94 4.71
CA ALA A 96 4.39 -5.32 4.42
C ALA A 96 3.61 -6.27 5.31
N TYR A 97 3.13 -7.37 4.72
CA TYR A 97 2.36 -8.40 5.42
C TYR A 97 2.72 -9.77 4.86
N GLY A 98 2.88 -10.75 5.72
CA GLY A 98 3.29 -12.08 5.29
C GLY A 98 2.72 -13.20 6.15
N ARG A 99 2.85 -14.42 5.64
CA ARG A 99 2.46 -15.65 6.29
C ARG A 99 3.50 -16.72 6.03
N ASP A 100 3.84 -17.53 7.05
CA ASP A 100 4.70 -18.70 6.93
C ASP A 100 3.91 -19.99 6.59
N ASP A 101 4.63 -21.12 6.51
CA ASP A 101 4.04 -22.44 6.23
C ASP A 101 3.10 -22.93 7.34
N ALA A 102 3.29 -22.49 8.58
CA ALA A 102 2.44 -22.82 9.72
C ALA A 102 1.19 -21.93 9.80
N GLY A 103 1.06 -20.93 8.90
CA GLY A 103 -0.04 -19.97 8.91
C GLY A 103 0.16 -18.82 9.89
N VAL A 104 1.32 -18.70 10.53
CA VAL A 104 1.65 -17.56 11.38
C VAL A 104 1.81 -16.32 10.51
N VAL A 105 1.25 -15.21 10.95
CA VAL A 105 1.26 -13.96 10.20
C VAL A 105 2.11 -12.90 10.89
N ALA A 106 2.75 -12.05 10.08
CA ALA A 106 3.48 -10.89 10.56
C ALA A 106 3.24 -9.69 9.65
N ARG A 107 3.40 -8.48 10.21
CA ARG A 107 3.32 -7.23 9.45
C ARG A 107 4.40 -6.25 9.87
N ALA A 108 4.75 -5.34 8.97
CA ALA A 108 5.58 -4.17 9.25
C ALA A 108 4.99 -2.94 8.53
N GLY A 109 5.09 -1.78 9.13
CA GLY A 109 4.49 -0.55 8.60
C GLY A 109 2.96 -0.51 8.72
N GLY A 110 2.34 0.38 7.93
CA GLY A 110 0.87 0.54 7.92
C GLY A 110 0.30 1.16 9.21
N TRP A 111 1.08 2.02 9.87
CA TRP A 111 0.64 2.69 11.09
C TRP A 111 -0.10 4.00 10.83
N GLY A 112 -0.15 4.41 9.58
CA GLY A 112 -0.84 5.60 9.13
C GLY A 112 0.10 6.73 8.72
N PHE A 113 -0.41 7.56 7.84
CA PHE A 113 0.35 8.58 7.09
C PHE A 113 1.00 9.67 7.95
N ALA A 114 0.53 9.88 9.17
CA ALA A 114 1.07 10.92 10.04
C ALA A 114 2.43 10.52 10.64
N ILE A 115 2.65 9.22 10.86
CA ILE A 115 3.80 8.72 11.64
C ILE A 115 4.58 7.58 10.95
N SER A 116 4.08 7.04 9.84
CA SER A 116 4.65 5.90 9.14
C SER A 116 4.38 5.99 7.63
N ASP A 117 4.18 4.84 6.96
CA ASP A 117 3.91 4.69 5.54
C ASP A 117 5.14 5.02 4.66
N GLU A 118 6.33 4.69 5.13
CA GLU A 118 7.60 4.91 4.42
C GLU A 118 7.60 4.25 3.04
N GLY A 119 8.04 5.01 2.02
CA GLY A 119 8.06 4.57 0.62
C GLY A 119 6.70 4.65 -0.09
N SER A 120 5.63 5.06 0.59
CA SER A 120 4.31 5.31 -0.01
C SER A 120 4.26 6.62 -0.80
N GLY A 121 3.21 6.82 -1.59
CA GLY A 121 2.95 8.09 -2.27
C GLY A 121 2.79 9.27 -1.31
N GLN A 122 2.21 9.05 -0.14
CA GLN A 122 2.10 10.08 0.90
C GLN A 122 3.48 10.45 1.46
N TRP A 123 4.31 9.46 1.77
CA TRP A 123 5.66 9.69 2.27
C TRP A 123 6.53 10.38 1.22
N LEU A 124 6.53 9.88 -0.02
CA LEU A 124 7.27 10.46 -1.13
C LEU A 124 6.84 11.91 -1.41
N GLY A 125 5.54 12.20 -1.43
CA GLY A 125 5.04 13.55 -1.64
C GLY A 125 5.46 14.52 -0.53
N ARG A 126 5.46 14.10 0.74
CA ARG A 126 5.99 14.92 1.84
C ARG A 126 7.50 15.15 1.69
N ARG A 127 8.23 14.12 1.27
CA ARG A 127 9.68 14.23 1.01
C ARG A 127 9.98 15.17 -0.16
N VAL A 128 9.13 15.24 -1.18
CA VAL A 128 9.27 16.24 -2.26
C VAL A 128 9.27 17.65 -1.68
N VAL A 129 8.30 17.98 -0.81
CA VAL A 129 8.23 19.32 -0.20
C VAL A 129 9.47 19.59 0.65
N SER A 130 9.88 18.65 1.53
CA SER A 130 11.08 18.85 2.35
C SER A 130 12.35 19.00 1.51
N THR A 131 12.46 18.32 0.37
CA THR A 131 13.60 18.46 -0.56
C THR A 131 13.61 19.83 -1.25
N ILE A 132 12.43 20.36 -1.60
CA ILE A 132 12.33 21.73 -2.15
C ILE A 132 12.81 22.76 -1.12
N LEU A 133 12.39 22.63 0.14
CA LEU A 133 12.77 23.56 1.20
C LEU A 133 14.27 23.46 1.51
N ASP A 134 14.84 22.26 1.54
CA ASP A 134 16.26 22.04 1.72
C ASP A 134 17.08 22.70 0.57
N ALA A 135 16.65 22.54 -0.66
CA ALA A 135 17.29 23.22 -1.81
C ALA A 135 17.20 24.74 -1.70
N TYR A 136 16.04 25.27 -1.31
CA TYR A 136 15.82 26.69 -1.09
C TYR A 136 16.75 27.28 -0.01
N ASP A 137 16.87 26.58 1.14
CA ASP A 137 17.74 26.99 2.24
C ASP A 137 19.23 27.05 1.83
N HIS A 138 19.63 26.22 0.88
CA HIS A 138 21.00 26.19 0.32
C HIS A 138 21.18 27.09 -0.91
N GLY A 139 20.16 27.85 -1.33
CA GLY A 139 20.22 28.69 -2.52
C GLY A 139 20.33 27.91 -3.83
N LEU A 140 19.84 26.65 -3.85
CA LEU A 140 19.86 25.78 -5.02
C LEU A 140 18.52 25.85 -5.77
N GLU A 141 18.59 25.84 -7.08
CA GLU A 141 17.40 25.69 -7.92
C GLU A 141 16.99 24.21 -8.01
N SER A 142 15.68 23.95 -7.92
CA SER A 142 15.12 22.62 -8.11
C SER A 142 13.96 22.68 -9.10
N VAL A 143 13.96 21.79 -10.08
CA VAL A 143 12.85 21.64 -11.02
C VAL A 143 11.56 21.24 -10.31
N LEU A 144 11.66 20.54 -9.18
CA LEU A 144 10.50 20.18 -8.34
C LEU A 144 9.79 21.42 -7.78
N THR A 145 10.51 22.52 -7.50
CA THR A 145 9.92 23.75 -6.97
C THR A 145 8.86 24.31 -7.91
N SER A 146 9.20 24.56 -9.17
CA SER A 146 8.25 25.10 -10.15
C SER A 146 7.09 24.14 -10.39
N MET A 147 7.34 22.84 -10.49
CA MET A 147 6.32 21.83 -10.70
C MET A 147 5.31 21.77 -9.56
N VAL A 148 5.75 21.85 -8.30
CA VAL A 148 4.88 21.76 -7.13
C VAL A 148 4.09 23.05 -6.93
N LEU A 149 4.71 24.22 -7.12
CA LEU A 149 4.02 25.50 -7.07
C LEU A 149 2.89 25.56 -8.10
N GLU A 150 3.15 25.10 -9.34
CA GLU A 150 2.14 25.02 -10.41
C GLU A 150 1.00 24.08 -10.05
N GLU A 151 1.30 22.84 -9.60
CA GLU A 151 0.28 21.83 -9.23
C GLU A 151 -0.65 22.32 -8.14
N TRP A 152 -0.10 22.99 -7.14
CA TRP A 152 -0.88 23.50 -6.02
C TRP A 152 -1.36 24.94 -6.20
N LYS A 153 -1.06 25.57 -7.37
CA LYS A 153 -1.44 26.94 -7.71
C LYS A 153 -0.92 27.97 -6.70
N LEU A 154 0.34 27.80 -6.32
CA LEU A 154 1.06 28.66 -5.39
C LEU A 154 2.10 29.48 -6.17
N THR A 155 2.55 30.59 -5.58
CA THR A 155 3.50 31.51 -6.23
C THR A 155 4.82 31.66 -5.48
N THR A 156 4.83 31.34 -4.18
CA THR A 156 5.99 31.52 -3.31
C THR A 156 6.27 30.30 -2.45
N ILE A 157 7.50 30.24 -1.92
CA ILE A 157 7.89 29.22 -0.93
C ILE A 157 7.11 29.39 0.38
N ASP A 158 6.81 30.61 0.80
CA ASP A 158 6.02 30.86 2.01
C ASP A 158 4.59 30.29 1.86
N GLU A 159 3.97 30.44 0.69
CA GLU A 159 2.67 29.83 0.40
C GLU A 159 2.76 28.31 0.40
N LEU A 160 3.86 27.73 -0.12
CA LEU A 160 4.12 26.29 -0.08
C LEU A 160 4.17 25.78 1.36
N VAL A 161 4.89 26.47 2.23
CA VAL A 161 5.01 26.13 3.66
C VAL A 161 3.65 26.20 4.34
N GLN A 162 2.88 27.29 4.12
CA GLN A 162 1.53 27.45 4.67
C GLN A 162 0.60 26.33 4.20
N HIS A 163 0.60 26.04 2.90
CA HIS A 163 -0.23 24.99 2.32
C HIS A 163 0.13 23.60 2.86
N ALA A 164 1.43 23.27 2.92
CA ALA A 164 1.89 21.98 3.44
C ALA A 164 1.56 21.74 4.91
N ASN A 165 1.46 22.79 5.71
CA ASN A 165 1.09 22.76 7.12
C ASN A 165 -0.39 23.04 7.40
N SER A 166 -1.22 23.14 6.37
CA SER A 166 -2.66 23.44 6.53
C SER A 166 -3.42 22.31 7.23
N THR A 167 -4.59 22.65 7.76
CA THR A 167 -5.51 21.68 8.35
C THR A 167 -6.88 21.81 7.65
N PRO A 168 -7.36 20.77 6.97
CA PRO A 168 -6.71 19.46 6.76
C PRO A 168 -5.44 19.56 5.90
N PRO A 169 -4.50 18.62 6.04
CA PRO A 169 -3.29 18.62 5.25
C PRO A 169 -3.60 18.34 3.76
N PRO A 170 -2.78 18.87 2.83
CA PRO A 170 -2.97 18.63 1.40
C PRO A 170 -2.76 17.17 1.02
N GLU A 171 -3.23 16.80 -0.18
CA GLU A 171 -3.04 15.46 -0.73
C GLU A 171 -1.62 15.29 -1.28
N PHE A 172 -0.64 15.07 -0.41
CA PHE A 172 0.75 14.83 -0.80
C PHE A 172 0.96 13.75 -1.88
N PRO A 173 0.16 12.66 -1.94
CA PRO A 173 0.31 11.67 -3.02
C PRO A 173 0.16 12.25 -4.43
N ARG A 174 -0.49 13.40 -4.60
CA ARG A 174 -0.58 14.11 -5.89
C ARG A 174 0.77 14.59 -6.41
N LEU A 175 1.76 14.73 -5.56
CA LEU A 175 3.13 15.10 -5.95
C LEU A 175 3.94 13.91 -6.50
N PHE A 176 3.47 12.67 -6.33
CA PHE A 176 4.20 11.51 -6.82
C PHE A 176 4.36 11.48 -8.36
N PRO A 177 3.36 11.81 -9.18
CA PRO A 177 3.55 11.94 -10.63
C PRO A 177 4.58 13.02 -11.03
N LEU A 178 4.68 14.11 -10.26
CA LEU A 178 5.68 15.16 -10.50
C LEU A 178 7.09 14.65 -10.19
N LEU A 179 7.24 13.92 -9.08
CA LEU A 179 8.48 13.25 -8.70
C LEU A 179 8.96 12.29 -9.80
N LEU A 180 8.06 11.49 -10.37
CA LEU A 180 8.36 10.59 -11.49
C LEU A 180 8.84 11.36 -12.71
N ARG A 181 8.16 12.47 -13.05
CA ARG A 181 8.52 13.31 -14.19
C ARG A 181 9.89 13.93 -14.00
N ALA A 182 10.20 14.50 -12.85
CA ALA A 182 11.49 15.08 -12.53
C ALA A 182 12.62 14.03 -12.57
N GLY A 183 12.41 12.86 -11.98
CA GLY A 183 13.35 11.75 -12.04
C GLY A 183 13.62 11.27 -13.46
N GLY A 184 12.58 11.19 -14.31
CA GLY A 184 12.69 10.86 -15.73
C GLY A 184 13.45 11.92 -16.54
N GLN A 185 13.40 13.18 -16.13
CA GLN A 185 14.21 14.27 -16.70
C GLN A 185 15.66 14.31 -16.20
N GLY A 186 16.02 13.42 -15.28
CA GLY A 186 17.38 13.29 -14.78
C GLY A 186 17.66 14.08 -13.50
N ASP A 187 16.64 14.67 -12.86
CA ASP A 187 16.82 15.37 -11.59
C ASP A 187 17.40 14.45 -10.50
N PRO A 188 18.60 14.76 -9.93
CA PRO A 188 19.26 13.85 -9.00
C PRO A 188 18.51 13.70 -7.69
N ALA A 189 17.87 14.78 -7.20
CA ALA A 189 17.12 14.76 -5.94
C ALA A 189 15.87 13.88 -6.08
N ALA A 190 15.15 14.01 -7.21
CA ALA A 190 14.00 13.19 -7.51
C ALA A 190 14.37 11.69 -7.62
N ARG A 191 15.47 11.37 -8.30
CA ARG A 191 15.97 9.98 -8.39
C ARG A 191 16.39 9.45 -7.03
N GLY A 192 17.04 10.27 -6.20
CA GLY A 192 17.40 9.92 -4.83
C GLY A 192 16.17 9.57 -3.99
N LEU A 193 15.09 10.36 -4.09
CA LEU A 193 13.83 10.09 -3.37
C LEU A 193 13.15 8.80 -3.83
N LEU A 194 13.15 8.52 -5.14
CA LEU A 194 12.58 7.27 -5.68
C LEU A 194 13.40 6.05 -5.20
N PHE A 195 14.72 6.16 -5.20
CA PHE A 195 15.59 5.13 -4.64
C PHE A 195 15.34 4.90 -3.16
N ASP A 196 15.30 5.96 -2.36
CA ASP A 196 15.00 5.88 -0.92
C ASP A 196 13.65 5.22 -0.65
N GLY A 197 12.63 5.56 -1.47
CA GLY A 197 11.32 4.92 -1.40
C GLY A 197 11.40 3.39 -1.55
N GLY A 198 12.16 2.93 -2.55
CA GLY A 198 12.38 1.50 -2.78
C GLY A 198 13.11 0.82 -1.63
N VAL A 199 14.16 1.46 -1.10
CA VAL A 199 14.90 0.97 0.08
C VAL A 199 13.99 0.85 1.31
N LYS A 200 13.16 1.86 1.59
CA LYS A 200 12.21 1.83 2.72
C LYS A 200 11.23 0.68 2.61
N LEU A 201 10.66 0.45 1.43
CA LEU A 201 9.74 -0.66 1.18
C LEU A 201 10.43 -2.02 1.33
N ALA A 202 11.68 -2.16 0.88
CA ALA A 202 12.47 -3.38 1.06
C ALA A 202 12.74 -3.68 2.55
N ASN A 203 13.01 -2.65 3.35
CA ASN A 203 13.21 -2.79 4.79
C ASN A 203 11.93 -3.25 5.51
N LEU A 204 10.75 -2.81 5.07
CA LEU A 204 9.48 -3.35 5.59
C LEU A 204 9.33 -4.84 5.27
N ALA A 205 9.62 -5.25 4.03
CA ALA A 205 9.59 -6.65 3.63
C ALA A 205 10.58 -7.48 4.46
N ALA A 206 11.82 -7.02 4.58
CA ALA A 206 12.86 -7.69 5.36
C ALA A 206 12.45 -7.88 6.83
N THR A 207 11.80 -6.88 7.43
CA THR A 207 11.28 -6.97 8.80
C THR A 207 10.24 -8.09 8.93
N VAL A 208 9.35 -8.25 7.94
CA VAL A 208 8.35 -9.35 7.97
C VAL A 208 9.01 -10.70 7.79
N VAL A 209 9.96 -10.84 6.84
CA VAL A 209 10.71 -12.08 6.63
C VAL A 209 11.43 -12.49 7.92
N HIS A 210 12.10 -11.56 8.61
CA HIS A 210 12.76 -11.85 9.88
C HIS A 210 11.80 -12.26 11.00
N ARG A 211 10.61 -11.66 11.07
CA ARG A 211 9.58 -12.01 12.08
C ARG A 211 8.95 -13.38 11.86
N LEU A 212 8.93 -13.85 10.62
CA LEU A 212 8.40 -15.17 10.24
C LEU A 212 9.48 -16.25 10.19
N ALA A 213 10.75 -15.87 10.35
CA ALA A 213 11.84 -16.85 10.48
C ALA A 213 11.67 -17.67 11.77
N PRO A 214 11.92 -19.00 11.73
CA PRO A 214 11.84 -19.83 12.93
C PRO A 214 12.83 -19.32 13.99
N PRO A 215 12.47 -19.41 15.29
CA PRO A 215 13.37 -19.01 16.37
C PRO A 215 14.66 -19.85 16.32
N SER A 216 15.80 -19.19 16.46
CA SER A 216 17.08 -19.88 16.57
C SER A 216 17.09 -20.79 17.82
N ALA A 217 17.59 -21.98 17.67
CA ALA A 217 17.82 -22.88 18.79
C ALA A 217 18.75 -22.20 19.83
N GLY A 218 18.18 -21.68 20.92
CA GLY A 218 18.97 -20.99 21.98
C GLY A 218 18.26 -19.80 22.64
N GLY A 219 17.02 -19.41 22.21
CA GLY A 219 16.22 -18.40 22.92
C GLY A 219 16.69 -16.94 22.78
N MET A 220 17.72 -16.67 22.01
CA MET A 220 18.13 -15.31 21.67
C MET A 220 17.32 -14.82 20.45
N PRO A 221 16.87 -13.56 20.40
CA PRO A 221 16.24 -13.05 19.19
C PRO A 221 17.20 -13.26 18.01
N PRO A 222 16.71 -13.67 16.82
CA PRO A 222 17.55 -14.02 15.69
C PRO A 222 18.24 -12.77 15.12
N ALA A 223 19.31 -12.33 15.77
CA ALA A 223 20.27 -11.47 15.16
C ALA A 223 21.01 -12.33 14.12
N LYS A 224 20.50 -12.37 12.88
CA LYS A 224 21.20 -12.91 11.70
C LYS A 224 21.11 -14.40 11.34
N THR A 225 20.23 -15.20 11.88
CA THR A 225 19.91 -16.48 11.21
C THR A 225 18.90 -16.20 10.09
N LEU A 226 19.41 -16.12 8.87
CA LEU A 226 18.56 -16.13 7.67
C LEU A 226 17.75 -17.44 7.66
N PRO A 227 16.44 -17.41 7.32
CA PRO A 227 15.72 -18.66 7.04
C PRO A 227 16.48 -19.42 5.95
N LEU A 228 16.51 -20.76 6.05
CA LEU A 228 17.17 -21.64 5.07
C LEU A 228 16.71 -21.36 3.62
N VAL A 229 15.46 -20.93 3.46
CA VAL A 229 14.89 -20.41 2.22
C VAL A 229 14.06 -19.18 2.59
N PRO A 230 14.44 -17.97 2.16
CA PRO A 230 13.64 -16.77 2.42
C PRO A 230 12.27 -16.89 1.77
N LEU A 231 11.22 -16.42 2.47
CA LEU A 231 9.87 -16.37 1.91
C LEU A 231 9.83 -15.54 0.62
N PRO A 232 9.14 -16.01 -0.43
CA PRO A 232 9.00 -15.23 -1.66
C PRO A 232 8.25 -13.94 -1.40
N ILE A 233 8.63 -12.89 -2.12
CA ILE A 233 8.07 -11.54 -1.95
C ILE A 233 7.31 -11.15 -3.21
N ALA A 234 6.14 -10.52 -3.04
CA ALA A 234 5.37 -9.92 -4.10
C ALA A 234 5.09 -8.45 -3.79
N MET A 235 4.72 -7.70 -4.81
CA MET A 235 4.46 -6.27 -4.77
C MET A 235 3.06 -5.96 -5.26
N THR A 236 2.46 -4.87 -4.75
CA THR A 236 1.25 -4.26 -5.31
C THR A 236 1.17 -2.78 -4.94
N GLY A 237 0.28 -2.06 -5.60
CA GLY A 237 0.02 -0.64 -5.35
C GLY A 237 0.54 0.29 -6.43
N SER A 238 0.08 1.55 -6.37
CA SER A 238 0.34 2.55 -7.42
C SER A 238 1.80 2.97 -7.50
N VAL A 239 2.53 3.00 -6.40
CA VAL A 239 3.95 3.37 -6.37
C VAL A 239 4.77 2.35 -7.18
N PHE A 240 4.60 1.07 -6.90
CA PHE A 240 5.28 0.02 -7.66
C PHE A 240 4.81 -0.02 -9.12
N ARG A 241 3.53 0.22 -9.39
CA ARG A 241 3.00 0.22 -10.77
C ARG A 241 3.62 1.31 -11.63
N GLN A 242 3.81 2.51 -11.06
CA GLN A 242 4.22 3.69 -11.81
C GLN A 242 5.73 3.92 -11.84
N SER A 243 6.52 3.35 -10.91
CA SER A 243 7.95 3.60 -10.82
C SER A 243 8.79 2.33 -10.99
N ALA A 244 9.51 2.26 -12.10
CA ALA A 244 10.54 1.24 -12.32
C ALA A 244 11.72 1.43 -11.35
N ASP A 245 12.10 2.68 -11.06
CA ASP A 245 13.22 3.02 -10.18
C ASP A 245 12.96 2.52 -8.75
N VAL A 246 11.74 2.72 -8.23
CA VAL A 246 11.34 2.19 -6.92
C VAL A 246 11.40 0.67 -6.90
N ARG A 247 10.89 -0.01 -7.96
CA ARG A 247 10.97 -1.49 -8.05
C ARG A 247 12.42 -1.97 -8.09
N GLN A 248 13.27 -1.29 -8.87
CA GLN A 248 14.67 -1.68 -8.98
C GLN A 248 15.43 -1.50 -7.67
N ALA A 249 15.24 -0.36 -6.98
CA ALA A 249 15.82 -0.12 -5.66
C ALA A 249 15.33 -1.14 -4.62
N PHE A 250 14.02 -1.45 -4.62
CA PHE A 250 13.41 -2.47 -3.78
C PHE A 250 14.06 -3.85 -4.02
N TYR A 251 14.14 -4.28 -5.26
CA TYR A 251 14.75 -5.55 -5.64
C TYR A 251 16.22 -5.62 -5.22
N ASN A 252 17.01 -4.61 -5.59
CA ASN A 252 18.45 -4.59 -5.30
C ASN A 252 18.72 -4.64 -3.79
N THR A 253 17.94 -3.89 -3.00
CA THR A 253 18.08 -3.88 -1.54
C THR A 253 17.75 -5.25 -0.94
N LEU A 254 16.68 -5.91 -1.42
CA LEU A 254 16.34 -7.26 -0.96
C LEU A 254 17.41 -8.28 -1.33
N GLN A 255 17.98 -8.22 -2.53
CA GLN A 255 19.07 -9.11 -2.93
C GLN A 255 20.35 -8.91 -2.11
N GLN A 256 20.60 -7.68 -1.63
CA GLN A 256 21.72 -7.42 -0.71
C GLN A 256 21.48 -8.00 0.68
N VAL A 257 20.23 -7.92 1.18
CA VAL A 257 19.88 -8.45 2.52
C VAL A 257 19.71 -9.97 2.50
N PHE A 258 19.08 -10.50 1.45
CA PHE A 258 18.77 -11.92 1.27
C PHE A 258 19.21 -12.38 -0.13
N PRO A 259 20.48 -12.74 -0.32
CA PRO A 259 20.94 -13.20 -1.63
C PRO A 259 20.14 -14.38 -2.15
N GLY A 260 19.61 -14.24 -3.38
CA GLY A 260 18.80 -15.27 -4.02
C GLY A 260 17.31 -15.30 -3.61
N ILE A 261 16.83 -14.32 -2.85
CA ILE A 261 15.39 -14.23 -2.54
C ILE A 261 14.55 -14.08 -3.81
N GLU A 262 13.46 -14.85 -3.88
CA GLU A 262 12.49 -14.73 -4.96
C GLU A 262 11.66 -13.45 -4.77
N VAL A 263 11.75 -12.52 -5.71
CA VAL A 263 10.87 -11.35 -5.80
C VAL A 263 10.06 -11.48 -7.09
N ARG A 264 8.74 -11.60 -6.97
CA ARG A 264 7.87 -11.76 -8.13
C ARG A 264 7.87 -10.50 -8.99
N PRO A 265 8.07 -10.61 -10.29
CA PRO A 265 8.14 -9.45 -11.19
C PRO A 265 6.76 -8.80 -11.40
N ASP A 266 5.70 -9.62 -11.38
CA ASP A 266 4.33 -9.16 -11.63
C ASP A 266 3.70 -8.57 -10.37
N LEU A 267 2.92 -7.51 -10.56
CA LEU A 267 2.16 -6.91 -9.47
C LEU A 267 0.92 -7.73 -9.18
N ALA A 268 0.74 -8.09 -7.90
CA ALA A 268 -0.48 -8.78 -7.47
C ALA A 268 -1.71 -7.86 -7.63
N ASP A 269 -2.82 -8.42 -8.13
CA ASP A 269 -4.11 -7.73 -8.16
C ASP A 269 -4.95 -8.16 -6.95
N PRO A 270 -5.17 -7.30 -5.95
CA PRO A 270 -5.96 -7.64 -4.78
C PRO A 270 -7.40 -8.07 -5.09
N ILE A 271 -7.96 -7.67 -6.23
CA ILE A 271 -9.31 -8.07 -6.65
C ILE A 271 -9.39 -9.57 -6.87
N GLU A 272 -8.35 -10.15 -7.49
CA GLU A 272 -8.27 -11.61 -7.69
C GLU A 272 -8.21 -12.37 -6.36
N GLY A 273 -7.51 -11.80 -5.37
CA GLY A 273 -7.48 -12.38 -4.02
C GLY A 273 -8.83 -12.31 -3.32
N ALA A 274 -9.54 -11.19 -3.42
CA ALA A 274 -10.89 -11.06 -2.88
C ALA A 274 -11.86 -12.04 -3.55
N LEU A 275 -11.79 -12.18 -4.88
CA LEU A 275 -12.60 -13.13 -5.65
C LEU A 275 -12.30 -14.58 -5.25
N ALA A 276 -11.02 -14.94 -5.11
CA ALA A 276 -10.62 -16.27 -4.68
C ALA A 276 -11.16 -16.62 -3.28
N ARG A 277 -11.17 -15.66 -2.36
CA ARG A 277 -11.74 -15.82 -1.01
C ARG A 277 -13.27 -15.96 -1.06
N ALA A 278 -13.94 -15.10 -1.79
CA ALA A 278 -15.40 -15.18 -1.96
C ALA A 278 -15.85 -16.53 -2.53
N LYS A 279 -15.10 -17.10 -3.50
CA LYS A 279 -15.40 -18.42 -4.08
C LYS A 279 -15.22 -19.59 -3.10
N ARG A 280 -14.42 -19.44 -2.04
CA ARG A 280 -14.21 -20.46 -1.01
C ARG A 280 -15.15 -20.33 0.19
N ALA A 281 -15.81 -19.20 0.33
CA ALA A 281 -16.77 -18.92 1.39
C ALA A 281 -18.08 -19.71 1.15
#